data_c883e3be906e5483d5ec306d50a6c5aa
#
_entry.id   c883e3be906e5483d5ec306d50a6c5aa
#
_cell.length_a   1.000
_cell.length_b   1.000
_cell.length_c   1.000
_cell.angle_alpha   90.00
_cell.angle_beta   90.00
_cell.angle_gamma   90.00
#
_symmetry.space_group_name_H-M   'P 1'
#
loop_
_entity.id
_entity.type
_entity.pdbx_description
1 polymer ?
#
loop_
_entity_poly.entity_id
_entity_poly.type
_entity_poly.pdbx_seq_one_letter_code
_entity_poly.pdbx_strand_id
1 'polypeptide(L)'
;MKRLGITAAVVSTLIFAGAAEAAPTFIPSPMATSPIGAGAIVPAGSTIFFVSGIPGDAKTGNTQAQTMDSLTKLGKVLRAQGYDYKDVVNAKVYLVADPATGKMDFLGMNTAFKTFFGTADEPNKPSRVTVQVAGLAGPGSLVEIELTAAK
;
A
#
# COMPACT_ATOMS: atom_id res chain seq x y z
N MET A 1 -32.75 66.91 11.82
CA MET A 1 -32.95 65.49 11.43
C MET A 1 -31.63 65.01 10.80
N LYS A 2 -30.82 64.21 11.54
CA LYS A 2 -29.55 63.66 11.05
C LYS A 2 -29.81 62.27 10.46
N ARG A 3 -29.53 62.09 9.17
CA ARG A 3 -29.59 60.77 8.53
C ARG A 3 -28.33 59.98 8.81
N LEU A 4 -28.47 58.86 9.49
CA LEU A 4 -27.38 57.89 9.72
C LEU A 4 -27.24 57.06 8.43
N GLY A 5 -26.06 57.17 7.78
CA GLY A 5 -25.72 56.33 6.64
C GLY A 5 -25.20 55.00 7.16
N ILE A 6 -25.85 53.90 6.77
CA ILE A 6 -25.39 52.55 7.04
C ILE A 6 -24.43 52.14 5.90
N THR A 7 -23.16 52.03 6.20
CA THR A 7 -22.16 51.51 5.25
C THR A 7 -22.17 49.98 5.36
N ALA A 8 -22.67 49.31 4.32
CA ALA A 8 -22.62 47.88 4.22
C ALA A 8 -21.19 47.41 3.89
N ALA A 9 -20.55 46.68 4.81
CA ALA A 9 -19.25 46.04 4.54
C ALA A 9 -19.51 44.76 3.74
N VAL A 10 -18.98 44.71 2.52
CA VAL A 10 -18.95 43.50 1.68
C VAL A 10 -17.79 42.63 2.17
N VAL A 11 -18.13 41.55 2.86
CA VAL A 11 -17.15 40.51 3.22
C VAL A 11 -17.00 39.60 2.00
N SER A 12 -15.89 39.77 1.26
CA SER A 12 -15.51 38.84 0.18
C SER A 12 -14.90 37.58 0.79
N THR A 13 -15.68 36.49 0.79
CA THR A 13 -15.18 35.17 1.16
C THR A 13 -14.32 34.64 0.03
N LEU A 14 -13.01 34.63 0.19
CA LEU A 14 -12.09 33.93 -0.69
C LEU A 14 -12.27 32.42 -0.50
N ILE A 15 -12.93 31.77 -1.45
CA ILE A 15 -12.98 30.31 -1.51
C ILE A 15 -11.64 29.88 -2.13
N PHE A 16 -10.75 29.36 -1.29
CA PHE A 16 -9.58 28.62 -1.78
C PHE A 16 -10.09 27.31 -2.34
N ALA A 17 -10.22 27.21 -3.66
CA ALA A 17 -10.33 25.92 -4.31
C ALA A 17 -8.99 25.18 -4.06
N GLY A 18 -8.99 24.24 -3.15
CA GLY A 18 -7.85 23.33 -2.96
C GLY A 18 -7.53 22.68 -4.32
N ALA A 19 -6.31 22.84 -4.80
CA ALA A 19 -5.85 22.10 -5.97
C ALA A 19 -6.04 20.61 -5.65
N ALA A 20 -6.71 19.87 -6.54
CA ALA A 20 -6.79 18.42 -6.40
C ALA A 20 -5.36 17.88 -6.40
N GLU A 21 -4.96 17.22 -5.31
CA GLU A 21 -3.64 16.59 -5.23
C GLU A 21 -3.52 15.56 -6.37
N ALA A 22 -2.41 15.62 -7.09
CA ALA A 22 -2.17 14.69 -8.18
C ALA A 22 -1.93 13.29 -7.59
N ALA A 23 -2.61 12.28 -8.13
CA ALA A 23 -2.44 10.89 -7.70
C ALA A 23 -1.04 10.36 -8.06
N PRO A 24 -0.51 9.36 -7.32
CA PRO A 24 0.72 8.69 -7.69
C PRO A 24 0.68 8.11 -9.10
N THR A 25 1.80 8.20 -9.83
CA THR A 25 1.96 7.61 -11.16
C THR A 25 2.72 6.31 -11.04
N PHE A 26 2.09 5.19 -11.43
CA PHE A 26 2.72 3.87 -11.42
C PHE A 26 3.47 3.61 -12.70
N ILE A 27 4.74 3.24 -12.59
CA ILE A 27 5.60 2.93 -13.72
C ILE A 27 5.54 1.42 -14.00
N PRO A 28 5.03 1.00 -15.16
CA PRO A 28 4.90 -0.42 -15.46
C PRO A 28 6.26 -1.11 -15.55
N SER A 29 6.30 -2.37 -15.17
CA SER A 29 7.49 -3.22 -15.39
C SER A 29 7.74 -3.40 -16.89
N PRO A 30 8.99 -3.41 -17.36
CA PRO A 30 9.33 -3.78 -18.73
C PRO A 30 8.96 -5.25 -19.05
N MET A 31 8.80 -6.10 -18.03
CA MET A 31 8.30 -7.46 -18.15
C MET A 31 6.78 -7.47 -17.95
N ALA A 32 6.00 -7.70 -19.03
CA ALA A 32 4.54 -7.66 -18.98
C ALA A 32 3.91 -8.61 -17.94
N THR A 33 4.55 -9.77 -17.72
CA THR A 33 4.10 -10.80 -16.74
C THR A 33 4.50 -10.50 -15.29
N SER A 34 5.26 -9.41 -15.05
CA SER A 34 5.72 -9.04 -13.71
C SER A 34 4.54 -8.77 -12.78
N PRO A 35 4.54 -9.31 -11.55
CA PRO A 35 3.54 -8.99 -10.53
C PRO A 35 3.74 -7.62 -9.87
N ILE A 36 4.82 -6.92 -10.22
CA ILE A 36 5.21 -5.62 -9.63
C ILE A 36 5.49 -4.60 -10.73
N GLY A 37 5.32 -3.31 -10.40
CA GLY A 37 5.77 -2.20 -11.22
C GLY A 37 7.30 -2.00 -11.16
N ALA A 38 7.83 -1.18 -12.07
CA ALA A 38 9.22 -0.72 -12.01
C ALA A 38 9.40 0.34 -10.91
N GLY A 39 8.33 1.08 -10.58
CA GLY A 39 8.37 2.12 -9.56
C GLY A 39 7.03 2.84 -9.44
N ALA A 40 6.99 3.83 -8.57
CA ALA A 40 5.91 4.80 -8.48
C ALA A 40 6.51 6.20 -8.25
N ILE A 41 5.94 7.20 -8.91
CA ILE A 41 6.28 8.60 -8.68
C ILE A 41 5.17 9.17 -7.80
N VAL A 42 5.56 9.67 -6.64
CA VAL A 42 4.65 10.33 -5.69
C VAL A 42 4.82 11.83 -5.87
N PRO A 43 3.77 12.57 -6.23
CA PRO A 43 3.83 14.02 -6.42
C PRO A 43 4.18 14.77 -5.12
N ALA A 44 4.74 15.97 -5.27
CA ALA A 44 4.92 16.87 -4.13
C ALA A 44 3.55 17.26 -3.53
N GLY A 45 3.47 17.29 -2.20
CA GLY A 45 2.22 17.58 -1.49
C GLY A 45 1.41 16.35 -1.10
N SER A 46 1.69 15.18 -1.68
CA SER A 46 1.02 13.93 -1.30
C SER A 46 1.21 13.60 0.18
N THR A 47 0.14 13.11 0.79
CA THR A 47 0.22 12.50 2.12
C THR A 47 0.71 11.06 2.01
N ILE A 48 1.82 10.75 2.70
CA ILE A 48 2.42 9.41 2.68
C ILE A 48 2.07 8.69 3.97
N PHE A 49 1.56 7.46 3.84
CA PHE A 49 1.25 6.58 4.95
C PHE A 49 2.20 5.37 4.94
N PHE A 50 3.07 5.31 5.94
CA PHE A 50 3.93 4.17 6.22
C PHE A 50 3.17 3.16 7.09
N VAL A 51 2.88 2.00 6.55
CA VAL A 51 2.17 0.93 7.27
C VAL A 51 3.20 -0.05 7.82
N SER A 52 3.20 -0.26 9.12
CA SER A 52 4.09 -1.21 9.80
C SER A 52 3.95 -2.62 9.25
N GLY A 53 5.01 -3.42 9.35
CA GLY A 53 5.01 -4.82 8.98
C GLY A 53 3.94 -5.61 9.73
N ILE A 54 3.18 -6.42 9.00
CA ILE A 54 2.22 -7.36 9.56
C ILE A 54 2.62 -8.77 9.15
N PRO A 55 2.95 -9.65 10.12
CA PRO A 55 3.26 -11.04 9.83
C PRO A 55 2.00 -11.82 9.46
N GLY A 56 2.17 -12.83 8.59
CA GLY A 56 1.17 -13.86 8.37
C GLY A 56 0.99 -14.73 9.63
N ASP A 57 -0.25 -15.15 9.90
CA ASP A 57 -0.53 -16.07 11.01
C ASP A 57 -0.07 -17.48 10.63
N ALA A 58 0.83 -18.05 11.42
CA ALA A 58 1.33 -19.41 11.26
C ALA A 58 0.24 -20.47 11.15
N LYS A 59 -0.92 -20.24 11.78
CA LYS A 59 -2.08 -21.13 11.73
C LYS A 59 -2.75 -21.21 10.36
N THR A 60 -2.50 -20.24 9.47
CA THR A 60 -3.07 -20.24 8.12
C THR A 60 -2.39 -21.23 7.19
N GLY A 61 -1.18 -21.70 7.53
CA GLY A 61 -0.45 -22.74 6.80
C GLY A 61 0.81 -22.25 6.11
N ASN A 62 0.94 -22.52 4.80
CA ASN A 62 2.14 -22.24 4.02
C ASN A 62 2.33 -20.74 3.71
N THR A 63 3.45 -20.41 3.06
CA THR A 63 3.80 -19.03 2.68
C THR A 63 2.70 -18.32 1.87
N GLN A 64 2.04 -19.03 0.94
CA GLN A 64 0.95 -18.46 0.16
C GLN A 64 -0.23 -18.05 1.06
N ALA A 65 -0.68 -18.95 1.94
CA ALA A 65 -1.80 -18.67 2.83
C ALA A 65 -1.45 -17.56 3.84
N GLN A 66 -0.24 -17.55 4.37
CA GLN A 66 0.23 -16.50 5.27
C GLN A 66 0.38 -15.15 4.56
N THR A 67 0.77 -15.13 3.27
CA THR A 67 0.78 -13.90 2.46
C THR A 67 -0.61 -13.33 2.26
N MET A 68 -1.60 -14.20 1.97
CA MET A 68 -3.01 -13.79 1.89
C MET A 68 -3.51 -13.17 3.20
N ASP A 69 -3.19 -13.79 4.33
CA ASP A 69 -3.57 -13.31 5.66
C ASP A 69 -2.93 -11.95 5.98
N SER A 70 -1.60 -11.81 5.77
CA SER A 70 -0.88 -10.56 5.99
C SER A 70 -1.46 -9.42 5.14
N LEU A 71 -1.62 -9.62 3.83
CA LEU A 71 -2.19 -8.61 2.94
C LEU A 71 -3.63 -8.27 3.32
N THR A 72 -4.45 -9.25 3.70
CA THR A 72 -5.82 -8.99 4.16
C THR A 72 -5.86 -8.10 5.40
N LYS A 73 -4.97 -8.33 6.37
CA LYS A 73 -4.82 -7.49 7.58
C LYS A 73 -4.35 -6.08 7.22
N LEU A 74 -3.35 -5.97 6.33
CA LEU A 74 -2.84 -4.68 5.83
C LEU A 74 -3.94 -3.88 5.13
N GLY A 75 -4.79 -4.50 4.33
CA GLY A 75 -5.93 -3.86 3.69
C GLY A 75 -6.94 -3.29 4.70
N LYS A 76 -7.13 -3.93 5.85
CA LYS A 76 -7.96 -3.39 6.94
C LYS A 76 -7.32 -2.14 7.54
N VAL A 77 -6.00 -2.13 7.75
CA VAL A 77 -5.26 -0.97 8.26
C VAL A 77 -5.33 0.19 7.27
N LEU A 78 -5.11 -0.06 5.98
CA LEU A 78 -5.22 0.95 4.92
C LEU A 78 -6.60 1.60 4.94
N ARG A 79 -7.68 0.81 4.87
CA ARG A 79 -9.06 1.32 4.82
C ARG A 79 -9.47 2.08 6.09
N ALA A 80 -8.99 1.69 7.25
CA ALA A 80 -9.23 2.41 8.51
C ALA A 80 -8.67 3.84 8.49
N GLN A 81 -7.65 4.11 7.63
CA GLN A 81 -7.05 5.43 7.44
C GLN A 81 -7.49 6.09 6.12
N GLY A 82 -8.52 5.53 5.46
CA GLY A 82 -9.06 6.06 4.21
C GLY A 82 -8.22 5.75 2.97
N TYR A 83 -7.22 4.87 3.04
CA TYR A 83 -6.44 4.36 1.90
C TYR A 83 -7.00 3.01 1.44
N ASP A 84 -6.56 2.55 0.26
CA ASP A 84 -6.79 1.17 -0.20
C ASP A 84 -5.57 0.67 -0.99
N TYR A 85 -5.62 -0.54 -1.52
CA TYR A 85 -4.51 -1.13 -2.30
C TYR A 85 -4.10 -0.28 -3.50
N LYS A 86 -5.03 0.43 -4.12
CA LYS A 86 -4.78 1.37 -5.24
C LYS A 86 -3.81 2.50 -4.88
N ASP A 87 -3.71 2.84 -3.60
CA ASP A 87 -2.87 3.90 -3.08
C ASP A 87 -1.48 3.39 -2.68
N VAL A 88 -1.25 2.06 -2.73
CA VAL A 88 0.02 1.44 -2.34
C VAL A 88 1.08 1.65 -3.41
N VAL A 89 2.12 2.39 -3.09
CA VAL A 89 3.23 2.74 -4.01
C VAL A 89 4.46 1.85 -3.83
N ASN A 90 4.63 1.25 -2.63
CA ASN A 90 5.75 0.34 -2.35
C ASN A 90 5.33 -0.76 -1.38
N ALA A 91 5.88 -1.95 -1.58
CA ALA A 91 5.79 -3.08 -0.67
C ALA A 91 7.19 -3.64 -0.36
N LYS A 92 7.42 -4.00 0.91
CA LYS A 92 8.61 -4.77 1.32
C LYS A 92 8.13 -6.09 1.88
N VAL A 93 8.67 -7.17 1.36
CA VAL A 93 8.28 -8.54 1.71
C VAL A 93 9.48 -9.27 2.27
N TYR A 94 9.34 -9.73 3.50
CA TYR A 94 10.33 -10.51 4.22
C TYR A 94 9.83 -11.95 4.31
N LEU A 95 10.62 -12.92 3.82
CA LEU A 95 10.27 -14.33 3.80
C LEU A 95 11.26 -15.11 4.68
N VAL A 96 10.72 -16.00 5.49
CA VAL A 96 11.53 -17.05 6.15
C VAL A 96 11.55 -18.27 5.24
N ALA A 97 12.62 -19.04 5.30
CA ALA A 97 12.71 -20.32 4.59
C ALA A 97 11.58 -21.26 5.01
N ASP A 98 10.88 -21.83 4.05
CA ASP A 98 9.90 -22.89 4.30
C ASP A 98 10.61 -24.08 4.97
N PRO A 99 10.16 -24.54 6.14
CA PRO A 99 10.81 -25.65 6.86
C PRO A 99 10.91 -26.94 6.05
N ALA A 100 9.99 -27.17 5.12
CA ALA A 100 9.97 -28.37 4.29
C ALA A 100 11.05 -28.37 3.19
N THR A 101 11.46 -27.18 2.72
CA THR A 101 12.39 -27.06 1.58
C THR A 101 13.72 -26.40 1.93
N GLY A 102 13.78 -25.72 3.08
CA GLY A 102 14.94 -24.91 3.48
C GLY A 102 15.15 -23.64 2.61
N LYS A 103 14.17 -23.26 1.79
CA LYS A 103 14.23 -22.12 0.87
C LYS A 103 12.98 -21.25 1.01
N MET A 104 13.11 -19.95 0.69
CA MET A 104 11.93 -19.09 0.64
C MET A 104 10.98 -19.54 -0.48
N ASP A 105 9.68 -19.64 -0.19
CA ASP A 105 8.64 -19.92 -1.18
C ASP A 105 8.23 -18.62 -1.88
N PHE A 106 9.08 -18.15 -2.79
CA PHE A 106 8.83 -16.95 -3.59
C PHE A 106 7.62 -17.12 -4.51
N LEU A 107 7.36 -18.32 -5.01
CA LEU A 107 6.24 -18.60 -5.92
C LEU A 107 4.90 -18.54 -5.19
N GLY A 108 4.78 -19.17 -4.02
CA GLY A 108 3.57 -19.10 -3.20
C GLY A 108 3.26 -17.67 -2.78
N MET A 109 4.26 -16.91 -2.33
CA MET A 109 4.11 -15.49 -2.03
C MET A 109 3.59 -14.70 -3.25
N ASN A 110 4.20 -14.87 -4.44
CA ASN A 110 3.75 -14.18 -5.65
C ASN A 110 2.33 -14.57 -6.08
N THR A 111 1.95 -15.83 -5.91
CA THR A 111 0.59 -16.29 -6.24
C THR A 111 -0.44 -15.54 -5.40
N ALA A 112 -0.21 -15.39 -4.10
CA ALA A 112 -1.06 -14.61 -3.23
C ALA A 112 -1.01 -13.10 -3.57
N PHE A 113 0.18 -12.53 -3.76
CA PHE A 113 0.36 -11.10 -4.04
C PHE A 113 -0.43 -10.63 -5.28
N LYS A 114 -0.46 -11.44 -6.34
CA LYS A 114 -1.20 -11.17 -7.59
C LYS A 114 -2.71 -11.10 -7.41
N THR A 115 -3.27 -11.57 -6.31
CA THR A 115 -4.71 -11.46 -6.04
C THR A 115 -5.10 -10.10 -5.43
N PHE A 116 -4.11 -9.30 -5.03
CA PHE A 116 -4.32 -7.97 -4.46
C PHE A 116 -3.86 -6.84 -5.39
N PHE A 117 -2.90 -7.09 -6.29
CA PHE A 117 -2.27 -6.08 -7.15
C PHE A 117 -2.16 -6.57 -8.59
N GLY A 118 -2.45 -5.67 -9.55
CA GLY A 118 -2.42 -5.98 -10.97
C GLY A 118 -3.61 -6.83 -11.42
N THR A 119 -4.72 -6.76 -10.72
CA THR A 119 -6.00 -7.40 -11.07
C THR A 119 -6.84 -6.47 -11.96
N ALA A 120 -7.98 -6.95 -12.46
CA ALA A 120 -8.91 -6.11 -13.19
C ALA A 120 -9.48 -4.98 -12.31
N ASP A 121 -9.76 -5.28 -11.03
CA ASP A 121 -10.32 -4.33 -10.07
C ASP A 121 -9.24 -3.43 -9.45
N GLU A 122 -8.01 -3.92 -9.37
CA GLU A 122 -6.85 -3.18 -8.85
C GLU A 122 -5.68 -3.31 -9.83
N PRO A 123 -5.64 -2.49 -10.90
CA PRO A 123 -4.65 -2.60 -11.96
C PRO A 123 -3.25 -2.12 -11.56
N ASN A 124 -3.14 -1.31 -10.51
CA ASN A 124 -1.86 -0.77 -10.07
C ASN A 124 -0.96 -1.86 -9.50
N LYS A 125 0.32 -1.75 -9.82
CA LYS A 125 1.36 -2.65 -9.34
C LYS A 125 2.40 -1.84 -8.60
N PRO A 126 2.48 -1.94 -7.27
CA PRO A 126 3.50 -1.23 -6.51
C PRO A 126 4.91 -1.70 -6.89
N SER A 127 5.90 -0.85 -6.63
CA SER A 127 7.28 -1.32 -6.55
C SER A 127 7.41 -2.29 -5.36
N ARG A 128 8.30 -3.30 -5.47
CA ARG A 128 8.47 -4.28 -4.39
C ARG A 128 9.90 -4.78 -4.31
N VAL A 129 10.38 -4.95 -3.07
CA VAL A 129 11.51 -5.80 -2.77
C VAL A 129 11.02 -7.05 -2.03
N THR A 130 11.67 -8.19 -2.27
CA THR A 130 11.42 -9.43 -1.54
C THR A 130 12.78 -10.02 -1.17
N VAL A 131 12.97 -10.30 0.11
CA VAL A 131 14.20 -10.86 0.65
C VAL A 131 13.91 -12.02 1.59
N GLN A 132 14.85 -12.98 1.66
CA GLN A 132 14.83 -13.97 2.72
C GLN A 132 15.52 -13.41 3.96
N VAL A 133 14.90 -13.64 5.12
CA VAL A 133 15.42 -13.29 6.44
C VAL A 133 15.62 -14.54 7.30
N ALA A 134 16.44 -14.41 8.34
CA ALA A 134 16.72 -15.53 9.24
C ALA A 134 15.52 -15.93 10.10
N GLY A 135 14.65 -14.97 10.42
CA GLY A 135 13.43 -15.19 11.22
C GLY A 135 12.59 -13.93 11.32
N LEU A 136 11.36 -14.08 11.76
CA LEU A 136 10.39 -13.02 12.04
C LEU A 136 10.00 -13.06 13.52
N ALA A 137 9.45 -11.96 14.04
CA ALA A 137 9.07 -11.86 15.45
C ALA A 137 7.94 -12.83 15.84
N GLY A 138 7.04 -13.14 14.91
CA GLY A 138 5.96 -14.09 15.12
C GLY A 138 6.44 -15.56 15.00
N PRO A 139 6.32 -16.39 16.04
CA PRO A 139 6.70 -17.80 15.95
C PRO A 139 5.95 -18.53 14.82
N GLY A 140 6.70 -19.16 13.90
CA GLY A 140 6.12 -19.89 12.76
C GLY A 140 5.62 -19.01 11.62
N SER A 141 5.77 -17.69 11.68
CA SER A 141 5.49 -16.80 10.55
C SER A 141 6.52 -17.00 9.46
N LEU A 142 6.06 -17.21 8.23
CA LEU A 142 6.88 -17.40 7.03
C LEU A 142 6.98 -16.14 6.18
N VAL A 143 6.14 -15.15 6.43
CA VAL A 143 6.11 -13.89 5.72
C VAL A 143 5.74 -12.73 6.65
N GLU A 144 6.36 -11.58 6.40
CA GLU A 144 5.95 -10.28 6.93
C GLU A 144 5.97 -9.25 5.80
N ILE A 145 5.00 -8.35 5.76
CA ILE A 145 4.88 -7.36 4.69
C ILE A 145 4.68 -5.98 5.28
N GLU A 146 5.49 -5.02 4.83
CA GLU A 146 5.29 -3.58 5.02
C GLU A 146 4.72 -2.96 3.75
N LEU A 147 3.89 -1.94 3.89
CA LEU A 147 3.37 -1.15 2.76
C LEU A 147 3.66 0.34 2.96
N THR A 148 3.88 1.03 1.85
CA THR A 148 3.84 2.49 1.80
C THR A 148 2.73 2.88 0.83
N ALA A 149 1.78 3.69 1.29
CA ALA A 149 0.70 4.24 0.48
C ALA A 149 0.84 5.76 0.36
N ALA A 150 0.31 6.34 -0.71
CA ALA A 150 0.34 7.77 -0.97
C ALA A 150 -0.92 8.23 -1.72
N LYS A 151 -1.37 9.44 -1.41
CA LYS A 151 -2.42 10.16 -2.13
C LYS A 151 -2.38 11.66 -1.86
#